data_ed0749e8893fb0cee4de3e22d397c3b2
#
_entry.id   ed0749e8893fb0cee4de3e22d397c3b2
#
_cell.length_a   1.000
_cell.length_b   1.000
_cell.length_c   1.000
_cell.angle_alpha   90.00
_cell.angle_beta   90.00
_cell.angle_gamma   90.00
#
_symmetry.space_group_name_H-M   'P 1'
#
loop_
_entity.id
_entity.type
_entity.pdbx_description
1 polymer ?
#
loop_
_entity_poly.entity_id
_entity_poly.type
_entity_poly.pdbx_seq_one_letter_code
_entity_poly.pdbx_strand_id
1 'polypeptide(L)'
;MLITNYFKKFFQIAQSSGNLLIICVIVSLMIANSSLGDDFQNLLNYPIGPYSTSLWINDGLMAIFFLLVGLEIKRELIEGELSSLKNASLPIFAAIGGMVVPALIFVFFNYGTEYQNGWGIPMATDIAFSLAIISMLGKRVPASVKIFLTALAIVDDLGAIVVIAIFYTEKLEFTYLALSGAILLLLILLNFFKVKKHIFYIIPGLFLWHFMHHSGIHATIAGVLLAFTIPTNESTTEISPLEKLEEKLHLPVNYFIMPIFALANTNIQFKSGMIEGLFSNFGYGIILGLVLGKVIGINLFSFIAIKLKLSDLPKKSNWSQMIGAGLLAGIGFTMSIFIALLSYKGHTEIQDEAKFAILVASAISGFSGYFLLKLLAKKKISVSDYKENI
;
A
#
# COMPACT_ATOMS: atom_id res chain seq x y z
N MET A 1 -26.16 -2.71 10.54
CA MET A 1 -26.58 -1.88 9.37
C MET A 1 -25.55 -0.79 9.03
N LEU A 2 -24.95 -0.11 10.00
CA LEU A 2 -23.89 0.90 9.80
C LEU A 2 -22.61 0.34 9.15
N ILE A 3 -22.09 -0.76 9.64
CA ILE A 3 -20.88 -1.45 9.12
C ILE A 3 -21.05 -1.81 7.63
N THR A 4 -22.21 -2.31 7.22
CA THR A 4 -22.48 -2.70 5.82
C THR A 4 -22.50 -1.49 4.88
N ASN A 5 -22.93 -0.32 5.33
CA ASN A 5 -22.94 0.90 4.53
C ASN A 5 -21.55 1.53 4.42
N TYR A 6 -20.73 1.46 5.49
CA TYR A 6 -19.35 1.91 5.50
C TYR A 6 -18.52 1.10 4.48
N PHE A 7 -18.57 -0.23 4.54
CA PHE A 7 -17.89 -1.10 3.57
C PHE A 7 -18.35 -0.85 2.12
N LYS A 8 -19.64 -0.63 1.87
CA LYS A 8 -20.11 -0.30 0.52
C LYS A 8 -19.53 1.02 0.01
N LYS A 9 -19.52 2.07 0.84
CA LYS A 9 -18.95 3.39 0.49
C LYS A 9 -17.45 3.28 0.23
N PHE A 10 -16.73 2.57 1.09
CA PHE A 10 -15.29 2.29 0.96
C PHE A 10 -14.95 1.60 -0.36
N PHE A 11 -15.66 0.50 -0.72
CA PHE A 11 -15.43 -0.18 -1.99
C PHE A 11 -15.83 0.63 -3.22
N GLN A 12 -16.83 1.51 -3.13
CA GLN A 12 -17.19 2.42 -4.21
C GLN A 12 -16.12 3.49 -4.45
N ILE A 13 -15.57 4.05 -3.38
CA ILE A 13 -14.45 5.00 -3.46
C ILE A 13 -13.24 4.30 -4.07
N ALA A 14 -12.85 3.13 -3.59
CA ALA A 14 -11.72 2.38 -4.11
C ALA A 14 -11.87 2.07 -5.62
N GLN A 15 -13.07 1.68 -6.08
CA GLN A 15 -13.32 1.41 -7.49
C GLN A 15 -13.15 2.65 -8.37
N SER A 16 -13.69 3.80 -7.95
CA SER A 16 -13.61 5.03 -8.75
C SER A 16 -12.22 5.66 -8.71
N SER A 17 -11.54 5.64 -7.57
CA SER A 17 -10.16 6.12 -7.45
C SER A 17 -9.17 5.25 -8.22
N GLY A 18 -9.37 3.92 -8.23
CA GLY A 18 -8.53 3.03 -9.02
C GLY A 18 -8.60 3.32 -10.53
N ASN A 19 -9.79 3.65 -11.06
CA ASN A 19 -9.92 4.08 -12.46
C ASN A 19 -9.16 5.38 -12.72
N LEU A 20 -9.22 6.34 -11.78
CA LEU A 20 -8.50 7.61 -11.90
C LEU A 20 -6.98 7.37 -11.87
N LEU A 21 -6.49 6.46 -11.03
CA LEU A 21 -5.08 6.08 -10.98
C LEU A 21 -4.60 5.53 -12.34
N ILE A 22 -5.38 4.65 -12.97
CA ILE A 22 -5.05 4.11 -14.30
C ILE A 22 -4.93 5.25 -15.33
N ILE A 23 -5.90 6.18 -15.33
CA ILE A 23 -5.88 7.35 -16.22
C ILE A 23 -4.62 8.18 -15.98
N CYS A 24 -4.27 8.45 -14.71
CA CYS A 24 -3.07 9.21 -14.37
C CYS A 24 -1.78 8.53 -14.84
N VAL A 25 -1.68 7.20 -14.74
CA VAL A 25 -0.54 6.43 -15.26
C VAL A 25 -0.44 6.59 -16.78
N ILE A 26 -1.55 6.38 -17.51
CA ILE A 26 -1.57 6.49 -18.97
C ILE A 26 -1.18 7.91 -19.39
N VAL A 27 -1.77 8.93 -18.77
CA VAL A 27 -1.45 10.34 -19.04
C VAL A 27 0.02 10.64 -18.75
N SER A 28 0.56 10.16 -17.63
CA SER A 28 1.96 10.36 -17.26
C SER A 28 2.91 9.72 -18.28
N LEU A 29 2.67 8.47 -18.69
CA LEU A 29 3.47 7.79 -19.71
C LEU A 29 3.37 8.49 -21.07
N MET A 30 2.17 8.98 -21.46
CA MET A 30 1.99 9.74 -22.70
C MET A 30 2.79 11.06 -22.66
N ILE A 31 2.72 11.82 -21.56
CA ILE A 31 3.49 13.06 -21.39
C ILE A 31 4.98 12.78 -21.46
N ALA A 32 5.46 11.78 -20.69
CA ALA A 32 6.88 11.43 -20.61
C ALA A 32 7.49 11.07 -21.98
N ASN A 33 6.69 10.50 -22.88
CA ASN A 33 7.12 10.05 -24.21
C ASN A 33 6.63 10.95 -25.34
N SER A 34 6.28 12.21 -25.02
CA SER A 34 5.92 13.27 -25.96
C SER A 34 6.94 14.41 -25.92
N SER A 35 6.73 15.44 -26.74
CA SER A 35 7.52 16.68 -26.70
C SER A 35 7.40 17.47 -25.39
N LEU A 36 6.42 17.15 -24.54
CA LEU A 36 6.20 17.77 -23.22
C LEU A 36 6.96 17.07 -22.09
N GLY A 37 7.68 15.98 -22.38
CA GLY A 37 8.37 15.17 -21.36
C GLY A 37 9.37 15.96 -20.55
N ASP A 38 10.23 16.75 -21.22
CA ASP A 38 11.23 17.57 -20.56
C ASP A 38 10.60 18.72 -19.73
N ASP A 39 9.54 19.35 -20.25
CA ASP A 39 8.82 20.40 -19.52
C ASP A 39 8.17 19.85 -18.26
N PHE A 40 7.60 18.65 -18.33
CA PHE A 40 7.02 17.98 -17.18
C PHE A 40 8.07 17.60 -16.16
N GLN A 41 9.24 17.10 -16.59
CA GLN A 41 10.36 16.81 -15.70
C GLN A 41 10.89 18.09 -15.03
N ASN A 42 10.97 19.20 -15.77
CA ASN A 42 11.34 20.50 -15.23
C ASN A 42 10.33 20.99 -14.19
N LEU A 43 9.03 20.77 -14.39
CA LEU A 43 7.98 21.06 -13.41
C LEU A 43 8.16 20.26 -12.12
N LEU A 44 8.47 18.96 -12.23
CA LEU A 44 8.72 18.10 -11.06
C LEU A 44 9.97 18.53 -10.28
N ASN A 45 10.97 19.04 -10.96
CA ASN A 45 12.21 19.54 -10.36
C ASN A 45 12.12 21.01 -9.91
N TYR A 46 11.02 21.71 -10.26
CA TYR A 46 10.86 23.11 -9.90
C TYR A 46 10.85 23.32 -8.38
N PRO A 47 11.68 24.26 -7.86
CA PRO A 47 11.75 24.49 -6.41
C PRO A 47 10.53 25.26 -5.91
N ILE A 48 9.84 24.70 -4.93
CA ILE A 48 8.74 25.34 -4.19
C ILE A 48 9.22 25.55 -2.75
N GLY A 49 9.69 26.76 -2.43
CA GLY A 49 10.33 27.05 -1.16
C GLY A 49 11.66 26.28 -1.01
N PRO A 50 11.87 25.51 0.08
CA PRO A 50 13.14 24.82 0.32
C PRO A 50 13.26 23.49 -0.45
N TYR A 51 12.20 23.00 -1.09
CA TYR A 51 12.13 21.66 -1.67
C TYR A 51 11.62 21.68 -3.11
N SER A 52 11.98 20.64 -3.91
CA SER A 52 11.42 20.42 -5.24
C SER A 52 9.96 20.00 -5.19
N THR A 53 9.23 20.20 -6.28
CA THR A 53 7.84 19.73 -6.43
C THR A 53 7.75 18.22 -6.20
N SER A 54 8.68 17.43 -6.75
CA SER A 54 8.73 15.97 -6.55
C SER A 54 8.93 15.59 -5.07
N LEU A 55 9.74 16.33 -4.31
CA LEU A 55 9.92 16.06 -2.88
C LEU A 55 8.65 16.39 -2.09
N TRP A 56 7.94 17.47 -2.41
CA TRP A 56 6.65 17.75 -1.78
C TRP A 56 5.62 16.67 -2.06
N ILE A 57 5.63 16.09 -3.27
CA ILE A 57 4.74 14.97 -3.62
C ILE A 57 5.15 13.71 -2.86
N ASN A 58 6.44 13.34 -2.89
CA ASN A 58 6.91 12.04 -2.40
C ASN A 58 7.03 11.98 -0.88
N ASP A 59 7.30 13.09 -0.21
CA ASP A 59 7.43 13.16 1.25
C ASP A 59 6.24 13.86 1.89
N GLY A 60 5.83 15.03 1.37
CA GLY A 60 4.76 15.83 1.95
C GLY A 60 3.38 15.20 1.77
N LEU A 61 2.97 14.94 0.52
CA LEU A 61 1.66 14.33 0.26
C LEU A 61 1.61 12.88 0.75
N MET A 62 2.71 12.13 0.61
CA MET A 62 2.76 10.76 1.11
C MET A 62 2.73 10.69 2.65
N ALA A 63 3.19 11.70 3.38
CA ALA A 63 2.97 11.74 4.83
C ALA A 63 1.48 11.82 5.20
N ILE A 64 0.66 12.51 4.40
CA ILE A 64 -0.80 12.55 4.58
C ILE A 64 -1.43 11.20 4.21
N PHE A 65 -0.94 10.54 3.15
CA PHE A 65 -1.34 9.17 2.82
C PHE A 65 -1.03 8.22 3.99
N PHE A 66 0.19 8.25 4.51
CA PHE A 66 0.58 7.40 5.65
C PHE A 66 -0.12 7.78 6.96
N LEU A 67 -0.57 9.03 7.11
CA LEU A 67 -1.47 9.41 8.20
C LEU A 67 -2.80 8.66 8.07
N LEU A 68 -3.41 8.62 6.87
CA LEU A 68 -4.65 7.87 6.64
C LEU A 68 -4.44 6.37 6.90
N VAL A 69 -3.39 5.77 6.33
CA VAL A 69 -3.05 4.34 6.55
C VAL A 69 -2.86 4.04 8.05
N GLY A 70 -2.16 4.92 8.78
CA GLY A 70 -1.98 4.77 10.23
C GLY A 70 -3.29 4.84 11.03
N LEU A 71 -4.24 5.69 10.60
CA LEU A 71 -5.58 5.75 11.20
C LEU A 71 -6.37 4.47 10.94
N GLU A 72 -6.33 3.96 9.68
CA GLU A 72 -6.94 2.68 9.30
C GLU A 72 -6.36 1.51 10.09
N ILE A 73 -5.03 1.42 10.18
CA ILE A 73 -4.33 0.40 10.98
C ILE A 73 -4.80 0.46 12.43
N LYS A 74 -4.80 1.65 13.05
CA LYS A 74 -5.20 1.82 14.45
C LYS A 74 -6.67 1.43 14.66
N ARG A 75 -7.56 1.83 13.77
CA ARG A 75 -8.99 1.44 13.83
C ARG A 75 -9.16 -0.07 13.72
N GLU A 76 -8.51 -0.70 12.75
CA GLU A 76 -8.58 -2.16 12.57
C GLU A 76 -8.04 -2.95 13.78
N LEU A 77 -6.99 -2.45 14.45
CA LEU A 77 -6.44 -3.07 15.65
C LEU A 77 -7.38 -2.94 16.87
N ILE A 78 -8.17 -1.87 16.97
CA ILE A 78 -9.00 -1.61 18.14
C ILE A 78 -10.43 -2.14 17.93
N GLU A 79 -11.03 -1.91 16.76
CA GLU A 79 -12.46 -2.14 16.50
C GLU A 79 -12.73 -3.06 15.31
N GLY A 80 -11.71 -3.33 14.46
CA GLY A 80 -11.85 -4.05 13.20
C GLY A 80 -11.55 -5.54 13.26
N GLU A 81 -11.26 -6.12 12.09
CA GLU A 81 -10.92 -7.55 11.92
C GLU A 81 -9.63 -7.95 12.64
N LEU A 82 -8.71 -6.99 12.87
CA LEU A 82 -7.45 -7.22 13.57
C LEU A 82 -7.58 -7.10 15.10
N SER A 83 -8.75 -6.76 15.64
CA SER A 83 -8.98 -6.58 17.08
C SER A 83 -9.00 -7.89 17.87
N SER A 84 -9.25 -9.04 17.22
CA SER A 84 -9.21 -10.34 17.86
C SER A 84 -8.12 -11.22 17.25
N LEU A 85 -7.35 -11.92 18.10
CA LEU A 85 -6.27 -12.82 17.64
C LEU A 85 -6.75 -13.89 16.66
N LYS A 86 -7.98 -14.39 16.83
CA LYS A 86 -8.56 -15.42 15.97
C LYS A 86 -8.81 -14.88 14.55
N ASN A 87 -9.33 -13.67 14.41
CA ASN A 87 -9.62 -13.08 13.10
C ASN A 87 -8.35 -12.52 12.45
N ALA A 88 -7.46 -11.93 13.26
CA ALA A 88 -6.22 -11.33 12.80
C ALA A 88 -5.16 -12.35 12.33
N SER A 89 -5.20 -13.58 12.87
CA SER A 89 -4.15 -14.58 12.61
C SER A 89 -3.97 -14.87 11.11
N LEU A 90 -5.06 -15.10 10.36
CA LEU A 90 -4.94 -15.41 8.93
C LEU A 90 -4.34 -14.25 8.12
N PRO A 91 -4.83 -12.99 8.21
CA PRO A 91 -4.20 -11.85 7.54
C PRO A 91 -2.75 -11.62 7.95
N ILE A 92 -2.41 -11.79 9.24
CA ILE A 92 -1.03 -11.59 9.74
C ILE A 92 -0.08 -12.63 9.14
N PHE A 93 -0.41 -13.93 9.23
CA PHE A 93 0.42 -14.98 8.64
C PHE A 93 0.54 -14.81 7.12
N ALA A 94 -0.56 -14.50 6.45
CA ALA A 94 -0.58 -14.25 5.03
C ALA A 94 0.30 -13.05 4.63
N ALA A 95 0.26 -11.95 5.39
CA ALA A 95 1.10 -10.78 5.16
C ALA A 95 2.59 -11.10 5.38
N ILE A 96 2.95 -11.80 6.46
CA ILE A 96 4.33 -12.23 6.68
C ILE A 96 4.83 -13.05 5.49
N GLY A 97 4.03 -14.03 5.00
CA GLY A 97 4.38 -14.79 3.81
C GLY A 97 4.47 -13.93 2.56
N GLY A 98 3.51 -13.00 2.38
CA GLY A 98 3.45 -12.04 1.29
C GLY A 98 4.58 -11.00 1.28
N MET A 99 5.27 -10.81 2.38
CA MET A 99 6.47 -9.97 2.49
C MET A 99 7.75 -10.79 2.33
N VAL A 100 7.88 -11.86 3.08
CA VAL A 100 9.13 -12.66 3.17
C VAL A 100 9.44 -13.35 1.84
N VAL A 101 8.47 -14.03 1.24
CA VAL A 101 8.71 -14.81 0.02
C VAL A 101 9.11 -13.93 -1.18
N PRO A 102 8.40 -12.81 -1.49
CA PRO A 102 8.85 -11.88 -2.53
C PRO A 102 10.23 -11.30 -2.26
N ALA A 103 10.53 -10.91 -1.02
CA ALA A 103 11.85 -10.40 -0.64
C ALA A 103 12.95 -11.43 -0.88
N LEU A 104 12.72 -12.70 -0.51
CA LEU A 104 13.67 -13.79 -0.74
C LEU A 104 13.89 -14.06 -2.23
N ILE A 105 12.82 -14.01 -3.05
CA ILE A 105 12.95 -14.13 -4.51
C ILE A 105 13.80 -12.98 -5.06
N PHE A 106 13.56 -11.74 -4.64
CA PHE A 106 14.35 -10.61 -5.09
C PHE A 106 15.83 -10.76 -4.69
N VAL A 107 16.10 -11.12 -3.44
CA VAL A 107 17.46 -11.35 -2.94
C VAL A 107 18.14 -12.49 -3.71
N PHE A 108 17.43 -13.57 -4.01
CA PHE A 108 17.99 -14.69 -4.79
C PHE A 108 18.57 -14.25 -6.14
N PHE A 109 17.89 -13.33 -6.84
CA PHE A 109 18.37 -12.83 -8.14
C PHE A 109 19.42 -11.71 -8.00
N ASN A 110 19.40 -10.95 -6.91
CA ASN A 110 20.15 -9.68 -6.80
C ASN A 110 21.16 -9.65 -5.65
N TYR A 111 21.43 -10.78 -5.00
CA TYR A 111 22.41 -10.84 -3.91
C TYR A 111 23.83 -10.47 -4.41
N GLY A 112 24.47 -9.55 -3.70
CA GLY A 112 25.82 -9.09 -4.03
C GLY A 112 25.91 -8.17 -5.25
N THR A 113 24.79 -7.75 -5.84
CA THR A 113 24.73 -6.76 -6.91
C THR A 113 24.45 -5.36 -6.35
N GLU A 114 24.58 -4.32 -7.18
CA GLU A 114 24.19 -2.94 -6.86
C GLU A 114 22.68 -2.79 -6.58
N TYR A 115 21.87 -3.74 -7.03
CA TYR A 115 20.42 -3.76 -6.89
C TYR A 115 19.93 -4.37 -5.56
N GLN A 116 20.82 -4.94 -4.74
CA GLN A 116 20.42 -5.70 -3.54
C GLN A 116 19.53 -4.92 -2.56
N ASN A 117 19.67 -3.59 -2.49
CA ASN A 117 18.89 -2.74 -1.58
C ASN A 117 17.40 -2.67 -1.93
N GLY A 118 17.00 -3.10 -3.14
CA GLY A 118 15.62 -3.10 -3.60
C GLY A 118 14.77 -4.27 -3.12
N TRP A 119 15.26 -5.11 -2.19
CA TRP A 119 14.54 -6.30 -1.71
C TRP A 119 13.15 -6.02 -1.13
N GLY A 120 12.92 -4.80 -0.63
CA GLY A 120 11.63 -4.34 -0.14
C GLY A 120 10.59 -4.05 -1.24
N ILE A 121 11.02 -3.81 -2.49
CA ILE A 121 10.15 -3.40 -3.60
C ILE A 121 9.01 -4.41 -3.83
N PRO A 122 9.24 -5.72 -3.98
CA PRO A 122 8.17 -6.68 -4.26
C PRO A 122 7.35 -7.08 -3.03
N MET A 123 7.66 -6.56 -1.85
CA MET A 123 6.89 -6.84 -0.63
C MET A 123 5.55 -6.11 -0.60
N ALA A 124 5.48 -4.88 -1.12
CA ALA A 124 4.35 -4.00 -0.93
C ALA A 124 3.16 -4.36 -1.82
N THR A 125 1.95 -4.07 -1.31
CA THR A 125 0.69 -4.20 -2.03
C THR A 125 0.03 -2.83 -2.14
N ASP A 126 -0.44 -2.46 -3.32
CA ASP A 126 -1.30 -1.28 -3.50
C ASP A 126 -2.74 -1.62 -3.15
N ILE A 127 -3.17 -1.23 -1.94
CA ILE A 127 -4.53 -1.48 -1.44
C ILE A 127 -5.58 -0.88 -2.37
N ALA A 128 -5.40 0.39 -2.76
CA ALA A 128 -6.40 1.13 -3.54
C ALA A 128 -6.66 0.43 -4.88
N PHE A 129 -5.60 0.02 -5.56
CA PHE A 129 -5.68 -0.64 -6.86
C PHE A 129 -6.22 -2.08 -6.75
N SER A 130 -5.75 -2.86 -5.78
CA SER A 130 -6.20 -4.23 -5.54
C SER A 130 -7.67 -4.30 -5.19
N LEU A 131 -8.15 -3.38 -4.33
CA LEU A 131 -9.56 -3.26 -3.96
C LEU A 131 -10.42 -2.72 -5.10
N ALA A 132 -9.89 -1.84 -5.96
CA ALA A 132 -10.59 -1.40 -7.15
C ALA A 132 -10.92 -2.59 -8.05
N ILE A 133 -9.93 -3.42 -8.37
CA ILE A 133 -10.11 -4.57 -9.27
C ILE A 133 -11.05 -5.63 -8.66
N ILE A 134 -10.88 -6.00 -7.38
CA ILE A 134 -11.78 -6.98 -6.77
C ILE A 134 -13.21 -6.46 -6.63
N SER A 135 -13.39 -5.14 -6.50
CA SER A 135 -14.69 -4.47 -6.42
C SER A 135 -15.46 -4.53 -7.75
N MET A 136 -14.75 -4.48 -8.90
CA MET A 136 -15.34 -4.65 -10.24
C MET A 136 -16.02 -6.02 -10.42
N LEU A 137 -15.59 -7.03 -9.66
CA LEU A 137 -16.21 -8.37 -9.68
C LEU A 137 -17.54 -8.41 -8.89
N GLY A 138 -17.87 -7.37 -8.13
CA GLY A 138 -19.14 -7.20 -7.44
C GLY A 138 -19.47 -8.37 -6.50
N LYS A 139 -20.68 -8.95 -6.67
CA LYS A 139 -21.17 -10.09 -5.87
C LYS A 139 -20.53 -11.43 -6.27
N ARG A 140 -19.73 -11.49 -7.32
CA ARG A 140 -19.09 -12.73 -7.81
C ARG A 140 -18.02 -13.27 -6.88
N VAL A 141 -17.41 -12.39 -6.07
CA VAL A 141 -16.44 -12.76 -5.04
C VAL A 141 -17.06 -12.60 -3.67
N PRO A 142 -16.93 -13.60 -2.75
CA PRO A 142 -17.44 -13.52 -1.40
C PRO A 142 -16.90 -12.28 -0.67
N ALA A 143 -17.75 -11.61 0.12
CA ALA A 143 -17.35 -10.44 0.90
C ALA A 143 -16.18 -10.76 1.86
N SER A 144 -16.14 -11.97 2.40
CA SER A 144 -15.07 -12.44 3.28
C SER A 144 -13.68 -12.46 2.60
N VAL A 145 -13.60 -12.74 1.30
CA VAL A 145 -12.33 -12.67 0.54
C VAL A 145 -11.90 -11.21 0.35
N LYS A 146 -12.85 -10.30 0.13
CA LYS A 146 -12.56 -8.86 0.05
C LYS A 146 -12.06 -8.31 1.38
N ILE A 147 -12.73 -8.68 2.48
CA ILE A 147 -12.33 -8.31 3.85
C ILE A 147 -10.94 -8.87 4.16
N PHE A 148 -10.68 -10.14 3.81
CA PHE A 148 -9.36 -10.73 3.97
C PHE A 148 -8.29 -9.96 3.19
N LEU A 149 -8.53 -9.61 1.93
CA LEU A 149 -7.58 -8.83 1.12
C LEU A 149 -7.33 -7.44 1.71
N THR A 150 -8.37 -6.79 2.24
CA THR A 150 -8.23 -5.50 2.93
C THR A 150 -7.38 -5.64 4.20
N ALA A 151 -7.69 -6.60 5.07
CA ALA A 151 -6.94 -6.83 6.29
C ALA A 151 -5.48 -7.25 6.01
N LEU A 152 -5.27 -8.10 5.00
CA LEU A 152 -3.94 -8.48 4.52
C LEU A 152 -3.12 -7.25 4.11
N ALA A 153 -3.69 -6.38 3.27
CA ALA A 153 -2.99 -5.23 2.75
C ALA A 153 -2.69 -4.19 3.86
N ILE A 154 -3.58 -4.02 4.84
CA ILE A 154 -3.33 -3.17 6.02
C ILE A 154 -2.13 -3.70 6.84
N VAL A 155 -2.03 -5.01 7.04
CA VAL A 155 -0.87 -5.62 7.74
C VAL A 155 0.39 -5.53 6.89
N ASP A 156 0.27 -5.68 5.58
CA ASP A 156 1.36 -5.53 4.59
C ASP A 156 1.93 -4.10 4.64
N ASP A 157 1.07 -3.08 4.67
CA ASP A 157 1.48 -1.67 4.79
C ASP A 157 2.17 -1.40 6.13
N LEU A 158 1.66 -1.95 7.23
CA LEU A 158 2.34 -1.86 8.52
C LEU A 158 3.75 -2.46 8.45
N GLY A 159 3.87 -3.63 7.82
CA GLY A 159 5.17 -4.28 7.60
C GLY A 159 6.09 -3.43 6.72
N ALA A 160 5.58 -2.85 5.64
CA ALA A 160 6.34 -1.95 4.77
C ALA A 160 6.84 -0.71 5.53
N ILE A 161 6.00 -0.10 6.38
CA ILE A 161 6.38 1.04 7.23
C ILE A 161 7.54 0.67 8.17
N VAL A 162 7.46 -0.51 8.81
CA VAL A 162 8.54 -1.00 9.70
C VAL A 162 9.83 -1.23 8.91
N VAL A 163 9.73 -1.83 7.74
CA VAL A 163 10.89 -2.05 6.85
C VAL A 163 11.50 -0.72 6.42
N ILE A 164 10.70 0.25 6.01
CA ILE A 164 11.17 1.60 5.64
C ILE A 164 11.89 2.24 6.83
N ALA A 165 11.31 2.17 8.02
CA ALA A 165 11.88 2.77 9.22
C ALA A 165 13.24 2.18 9.63
N ILE A 166 13.45 0.88 9.41
CA ILE A 166 14.66 0.18 9.88
C ILE A 166 15.75 0.16 8.79
N PHE A 167 15.38 -0.12 7.55
CA PHE A 167 16.34 -0.44 6.49
C PHE A 167 16.61 0.70 5.51
N TYR A 168 15.71 1.71 5.41
CA TYR A 168 15.88 2.85 4.52
C TYR A 168 16.15 4.16 5.26
N THR A 169 16.57 4.07 6.53
CA THR A 169 17.03 5.21 7.34
C THR A 169 18.43 5.60 6.92
N GLU A 170 18.65 6.90 6.70
CA GLU A 170 19.94 7.48 6.38
C GLU A 170 20.76 7.75 7.67
N LYS A 171 21.80 8.58 7.56
CA LYS A 171 22.62 8.97 8.71
C LYS A 171 21.77 9.74 9.72
N LEU A 172 21.71 9.23 10.95
CA LEU A 172 20.88 9.82 12.01
C LEU A 172 21.47 11.13 12.54
N GLU A 173 20.63 12.16 12.56
CA GLU A 173 20.90 13.45 13.21
C GLU A 173 20.16 13.51 14.56
N PHE A 174 20.89 13.25 15.63
CA PHE A 174 20.33 13.09 16.98
C PHE A 174 19.58 14.31 17.49
N THR A 175 19.96 15.53 17.09
CA THR A 175 19.26 16.76 17.50
C THR A 175 17.83 16.77 16.97
N TYR A 176 17.63 16.49 15.68
CA TYR A 176 16.31 16.44 15.07
C TYR A 176 15.51 15.25 15.55
N LEU A 177 16.16 14.12 15.83
CA LEU A 177 15.52 12.96 16.42
C LEU A 177 14.99 13.25 17.83
N ALA A 178 15.75 13.96 18.66
CA ALA A 178 15.32 14.39 19.99
C ALA A 178 14.14 15.37 19.91
N LEU A 179 14.15 16.33 18.97
CA LEU A 179 13.03 17.24 18.73
C LEU A 179 11.79 16.49 18.27
N SER A 180 11.94 15.54 17.36
CA SER A 180 10.83 14.64 16.93
C SER A 180 10.25 13.88 18.12
N GLY A 181 11.11 13.33 18.99
CA GLY A 181 10.69 12.65 20.20
C GLY A 181 9.93 13.56 21.19
N ALA A 182 10.37 14.82 21.35
CA ALA A 182 9.69 15.79 22.19
C ALA A 182 8.27 16.13 21.65
N ILE A 183 8.14 16.32 20.32
CA ILE A 183 6.83 16.54 19.69
C ILE A 183 5.95 15.31 19.83
N LEU A 184 6.50 14.11 19.63
CA LEU A 184 5.75 12.86 19.79
C LEU A 184 5.25 12.69 21.24
N LEU A 185 6.09 13.01 22.23
CA LEU A 185 5.69 13.01 23.63
C LEU A 185 4.54 14.00 23.90
N LEU A 186 4.62 15.22 23.34
CA LEU A 186 3.53 16.20 23.41
C LEU A 186 2.22 15.62 22.83
N LEU A 187 2.29 14.98 21.65
CA LEU A 187 1.12 14.37 21.02
C LEU A 187 0.53 13.23 21.87
N ILE A 188 1.38 12.41 22.50
CA ILE A 188 0.95 11.37 23.43
C ILE A 188 0.27 11.98 24.67
N LEU A 189 0.80 13.06 25.22
CA LEU A 189 0.19 13.77 26.33
C LEU A 189 -1.18 14.35 25.94
N LEU A 190 -1.33 14.94 24.75
CA LEU A 190 -2.61 15.41 24.24
C LEU A 190 -3.66 14.27 24.14
N ASN A 191 -3.22 13.08 23.70
CA ASN A 191 -4.08 11.89 23.69
C ASN A 191 -4.45 11.48 25.14
N PHE A 192 -3.49 11.43 26.04
CA PHE A 192 -3.73 11.07 27.44
C PHE A 192 -4.75 12.01 28.10
N PHE A 193 -4.67 13.34 27.83
CA PHE A 193 -5.66 14.31 28.27
C PHE A 193 -6.97 14.29 27.46
N LYS A 194 -7.14 13.32 26.55
CA LYS A 194 -8.36 13.13 25.73
C LYS A 194 -8.76 14.38 24.94
N VAL A 195 -7.80 15.13 24.41
CA VAL A 195 -8.06 16.32 23.56
C VAL A 195 -8.68 15.84 22.25
N LYS A 196 -9.93 16.27 21.95
CA LYS A 196 -10.70 15.77 20.79
C LYS A 196 -10.54 16.60 19.51
N LYS A 197 -9.97 17.80 19.56
CA LYS A 197 -9.86 18.71 18.41
C LYS A 197 -8.61 18.36 17.58
N HIS A 198 -8.80 18.00 16.32
CA HIS A 198 -7.72 17.59 15.39
C HIS A 198 -6.63 18.64 15.22
N ILE A 199 -6.93 19.94 15.30
CA ILE A 199 -5.97 21.02 15.10
C ILE A 199 -4.76 20.91 16.06
N PHE A 200 -4.99 20.45 17.30
CA PHE A 200 -3.95 20.25 18.30
C PHE A 200 -3.02 19.08 17.99
N TYR A 201 -3.39 18.20 17.06
CA TYR A 201 -2.56 17.11 16.56
C TYR A 201 -1.91 17.47 15.22
N ILE A 202 -2.65 18.12 14.32
CA ILE A 202 -2.15 18.46 12.98
C ILE A 202 -1.02 19.48 13.05
N ILE A 203 -1.13 20.55 13.87
CA ILE A 203 -0.07 21.57 13.96
C ILE A 203 1.24 20.97 14.49
N PRO A 204 1.29 20.27 15.66
CA PRO A 204 2.51 19.59 16.07
C PRO A 204 2.93 18.50 15.09
N GLY A 205 1.99 17.83 14.39
CA GLY A 205 2.27 16.84 13.36
C GLY A 205 3.07 17.40 12.18
N LEU A 206 2.85 18.65 11.78
CA LEU A 206 3.68 19.32 10.76
C LEU A 206 5.13 19.53 11.24
N PHE A 207 5.31 19.92 12.52
CA PHE A 207 6.66 20.01 13.10
C PHE A 207 7.31 18.63 13.24
N LEU A 208 6.54 17.58 13.61
CA LEU A 208 7.03 16.23 13.66
C LEU A 208 7.53 15.78 12.27
N TRP A 209 6.77 16.02 11.21
CA TRP A 209 7.18 15.73 9.83
C TRP A 209 8.46 16.49 9.46
N HIS A 210 8.54 17.78 9.76
CA HIS A 210 9.71 18.61 9.47
C HIS A 210 10.97 18.10 10.18
N PHE A 211 10.88 17.79 11.47
CA PHE A 211 12.02 17.28 12.22
C PHE A 211 12.41 15.86 11.82
N MET A 212 11.44 15.00 11.52
CA MET A 212 11.70 13.66 10.99
C MET A 212 12.44 13.73 9.65
N HIS A 213 12.03 14.62 8.74
CA HIS A 213 12.71 14.83 7.46
C HIS A 213 14.20 15.18 7.62
N HIS A 214 14.58 15.93 8.67
CA HIS A 214 15.97 16.30 8.95
C HIS A 214 16.69 15.31 9.88
N SER A 215 15.99 14.33 10.45
CA SER A 215 16.58 13.37 11.40
C SER A 215 17.30 12.20 10.74
N GLY A 216 17.14 12.03 9.42
CA GLY A 216 17.59 10.86 8.66
C GLY A 216 16.58 9.71 8.62
N ILE A 217 15.53 9.76 9.43
CA ILE A 217 14.39 8.83 9.34
C ILE A 217 13.41 9.35 8.29
N HIS A 218 12.77 8.46 7.56
CA HIS A 218 11.87 8.85 6.48
C HIS A 218 10.69 9.71 6.99
N ALA A 219 10.50 10.89 6.39
CA ALA A 219 9.51 11.88 6.83
C ALA A 219 8.06 11.34 6.87
N THR A 220 7.73 10.42 5.98
CA THR A 220 6.38 9.82 5.89
C THR A 220 5.98 9.03 7.13
N ILE A 221 6.95 8.52 7.90
CA ILE A 221 6.70 7.81 9.18
C ILE A 221 6.05 8.74 10.20
N ALA A 222 6.31 10.06 10.12
CA ALA A 222 5.63 11.04 10.97
C ALA A 222 4.11 10.97 10.86
N GLY A 223 3.56 10.71 9.66
CA GLY A 223 2.12 10.53 9.46
C GLY A 223 1.56 9.36 10.27
N VAL A 224 2.26 8.22 10.23
CA VAL A 224 1.87 7.02 10.99
C VAL A 224 1.96 7.26 12.50
N LEU A 225 3.07 7.82 12.97
CA LEU A 225 3.24 8.14 14.39
C LEU A 225 2.15 9.10 14.88
N LEU A 226 1.83 10.12 14.09
CA LEU A 226 0.74 11.05 14.38
C LEU A 226 -0.60 10.32 14.48
N ALA A 227 -0.92 9.41 13.55
CA ALA A 227 -2.15 8.64 13.57
C ALA A 227 -2.33 7.86 14.86
N PHE A 228 -1.26 7.22 15.34
CA PHE A 228 -1.30 6.44 16.58
C PHE A 228 -1.52 7.32 17.83
N THR A 229 -1.25 8.63 17.76
CA THR A 229 -1.53 9.55 18.88
C THR A 229 -2.95 10.09 18.89
N ILE A 230 -3.72 10.01 17.81
CA ILE A 230 -5.10 10.54 17.74
C ILE A 230 -6.06 9.67 18.56
N PRO A 231 -6.88 10.25 19.46
CA PRO A 231 -7.71 9.46 20.37
C PRO A 231 -8.86 8.74 19.67
N THR A 232 -9.17 7.55 20.17
CA THR A 232 -10.40 6.79 19.87
C THR A 232 -11.41 6.98 21.01
N ASN A 233 -12.68 6.63 20.78
CA ASN A 233 -13.68 6.59 21.83
C ASN A 233 -13.77 5.19 22.45
N GLU A 234 -14.04 5.12 23.75
CA GLU A 234 -14.39 3.88 24.44
C GLU A 234 -15.85 3.48 24.19
N SER A 235 -16.66 4.38 23.61
CA SER A 235 -18.11 4.21 23.37
C SER A 235 -18.39 3.94 21.89
N THR A 236 -19.16 2.88 21.63
CA THR A 236 -19.61 2.48 20.27
C THR A 236 -20.72 3.35 19.71
N THR A 237 -21.20 4.35 20.46
CA THR A 237 -22.37 5.19 20.08
C THR A 237 -21.98 6.52 19.42
N GLU A 238 -20.78 7.03 19.65
CA GLU A 238 -20.30 8.28 19.04
C GLU A 238 -19.12 8.02 18.11
N ILE A 239 -19.11 8.70 16.94
CA ILE A 239 -17.98 8.66 16.01
C ILE A 239 -16.75 9.28 16.69
N SER A 240 -15.67 8.52 16.77
CA SER A 240 -14.42 8.94 17.43
C SER A 240 -13.69 10.05 16.66
N PRO A 241 -12.78 10.81 17.30
CA PRO A 241 -11.92 11.74 16.59
C PRO A 241 -11.09 11.06 15.50
N LEU A 242 -10.61 9.83 15.74
CA LEU A 242 -9.89 9.02 14.77
C LEU A 242 -10.74 8.77 13.52
N GLU A 243 -11.96 8.21 13.67
CA GLU A 243 -12.87 7.91 12.56
C GLU A 243 -13.28 9.18 11.78
N LYS A 244 -13.51 10.31 12.48
CA LYS A 244 -13.82 11.60 11.83
C LYS A 244 -12.69 12.09 10.95
N LEU A 245 -11.43 11.91 11.37
CA LEU A 245 -10.28 12.32 10.59
C LEU A 245 -10.06 11.36 9.42
N GLU A 246 -10.15 10.06 9.65
CA GLU A 246 -10.08 9.02 8.63
C GLU A 246 -11.10 9.29 7.51
N GLU A 247 -12.38 9.50 7.85
CA GLU A 247 -13.43 9.78 6.85
C GLU A 247 -13.15 11.06 6.05
N LYS A 248 -12.62 12.10 6.69
CA LYS A 248 -12.24 13.35 6.00
C LYS A 248 -11.06 13.19 5.05
N LEU A 249 -10.12 12.30 5.38
CA LEU A 249 -8.91 12.09 4.57
C LEU A 249 -9.13 11.13 3.41
N HIS A 250 -10.14 10.25 3.46
CA HIS A 250 -10.40 9.28 2.39
C HIS A 250 -10.57 9.92 1.00
N LEU A 251 -11.36 10.99 0.89
CA LEU A 251 -11.58 11.65 -0.40
C LEU A 251 -10.32 12.35 -0.92
N PRO A 252 -9.66 13.26 -0.16
CA PRO A 252 -8.47 13.94 -0.66
C PRO A 252 -7.31 12.97 -0.95
N VAL A 253 -7.12 11.92 -0.14
CA VAL A 253 -6.06 10.94 -0.38
C VAL A 253 -6.34 10.17 -1.66
N ASN A 254 -7.52 9.60 -1.82
CA ASN A 254 -7.82 8.72 -2.96
C ASN A 254 -8.02 9.47 -4.29
N TYR A 255 -8.47 10.73 -4.27
CA TYR A 255 -8.77 11.48 -5.51
C TYR A 255 -7.77 12.58 -5.86
N PHE A 256 -6.85 12.95 -4.96
CA PHE A 256 -5.82 13.96 -5.22
C PHE A 256 -4.42 13.42 -4.94
N ILE A 257 -4.14 12.94 -3.72
CA ILE A 257 -2.78 12.61 -3.31
C ILE A 257 -2.26 11.42 -4.12
N MET A 258 -2.99 10.30 -4.14
CA MET A 258 -2.58 9.10 -4.87
C MET A 258 -2.52 9.32 -6.39
N PRO A 259 -3.50 10.00 -7.05
CA PRO A 259 -3.38 10.35 -8.45
C PRO A 259 -2.21 11.28 -8.78
N ILE A 260 -1.93 12.29 -7.95
CA ILE A 260 -0.76 13.17 -8.14
C ILE A 260 0.54 12.37 -7.97
N PHE A 261 0.62 11.52 -6.95
CA PHE A 261 1.77 10.64 -6.74
C PHE A 261 1.98 9.71 -7.94
N ALA A 262 0.92 9.07 -8.43
CA ALA A 262 1.00 8.21 -9.61
C ALA A 262 1.45 9.00 -10.84
N LEU A 263 0.86 10.18 -11.11
CA LEU A 263 1.21 11.04 -12.25
C LEU A 263 2.70 11.45 -12.19
N ALA A 264 3.20 11.85 -11.03
CA ALA A 264 4.57 12.31 -10.87
C ALA A 264 5.61 11.19 -10.97
N ASN A 265 5.27 9.97 -10.50
CA ASN A 265 6.23 8.90 -10.35
C ASN A 265 6.16 7.82 -11.44
N THR A 266 5.17 7.87 -12.33
CA THR A 266 5.13 7.04 -13.55
C THR A 266 5.60 7.79 -14.81
N ASN A 267 6.25 8.93 -14.63
CA ASN A 267 6.89 9.70 -15.70
C ASN A 267 8.15 8.97 -16.18
N ILE A 268 7.97 7.90 -16.96
CA ILE A 268 9.03 7.03 -17.46
C ILE A 268 9.18 7.26 -18.96
N GLN A 269 10.38 7.70 -19.37
CA GLN A 269 10.75 7.79 -20.78
C GLN A 269 11.17 6.41 -21.29
N PHE A 270 10.56 5.92 -22.34
CA PHE A 270 10.93 4.64 -22.95
C PHE A 270 12.27 4.77 -23.68
N LYS A 271 13.29 4.13 -23.11
CA LYS A 271 14.64 4.06 -23.69
C LYS A 271 14.87 2.67 -24.30
N SER A 272 15.78 2.61 -25.30
CA SER A 272 16.25 1.31 -25.82
C SER A 272 16.89 0.52 -24.65
N GLY A 273 16.57 -0.78 -24.56
CA GLY A 273 17.08 -1.64 -23.48
C GLY A 273 16.12 -1.82 -22.28
N MET A 274 15.06 -1.00 -22.14
CA MET A 274 14.11 -1.16 -21.04
C MET A 274 13.33 -2.48 -21.07
N ILE A 275 13.02 -2.97 -22.28
CA ILE A 275 12.32 -4.26 -22.43
C ILE A 275 13.27 -5.39 -22.06
N GLU A 276 14.52 -5.30 -22.49
CA GLU A 276 15.59 -6.25 -22.14
C GLU A 276 15.85 -6.24 -20.63
N GLY A 277 15.76 -5.07 -19.99
CA GLY A 277 15.86 -4.91 -18.52
C GLY A 277 14.83 -5.72 -17.75
N LEU A 278 13.62 -5.96 -18.30
CA LEU A 278 12.62 -6.85 -17.66
C LEU A 278 13.11 -8.30 -17.53
N PHE A 279 14.01 -8.73 -18.42
CA PHE A 279 14.60 -10.07 -18.43
C PHE A 279 15.97 -10.11 -17.74
N SER A 280 16.41 -9.02 -17.11
CA SER A 280 17.58 -8.99 -16.24
C SER A 280 17.28 -9.64 -14.89
N ASN A 281 18.33 -9.95 -14.10
CA ASN A 281 18.15 -10.41 -12.73
C ASN A 281 17.34 -9.41 -11.89
N PHE A 282 17.52 -8.11 -12.14
CA PHE A 282 16.78 -7.06 -11.48
C PHE A 282 15.29 -7.10 -11.82
N GLY A 283 14.96 -7.17 -13.11
CA GLY A 283 13.59 -7.30 -13.60
C GLY A 283 12.91 -8.58 -13.08
N TYR A 284 13.61 -9.73 -13.15
CA TYR A 284 13.09 -10.98 -12.60
C TYR A 284 12.83 -10.91 -11.11
N GLY A 285 13.71 -10.30 -10.32
CA GLY A 285 13.53 -10.12 -8.89
C GLY A 285 12.22 -9.38 -8.55
N ILE A 286 11.91 -8.32 -9.29
CA ILE A 286 10.68 -7.52 -9.09
C ILE A 286 9.46 -8.30 -9.61
N ILE A 287 9.48 -8.76 -10.87
CA ILE A 287 8.32 -9.35 -11.53
C ILE A 287 7.92 -10.67 -10.87
N LEU A 288 8.88 -11.58 -10.67
CA LEU A 288 8.59 -12.86 -10.03
C LEU A 288 8.26 -12.69 -8.54
N GLY A 289 8.90 -11.72 -7.87
CA GLY A 289 8.57 -11.37 -6.49
C GLY A 289 7.11 -10.94 -6.34
N LEU A 290 6.65 -9.98 -7.16
CA LEU A 290 5.27 -9.48 -7.12
C LEU A 290 4.26 -10.51 -7.62
N VAL A 291 4.50 -11.16 -8.77
CA VAL A 291 3.50 -12.03 -9.41
C VAL A 291 3.44 -13.40 -8.72
N LEU A 292 4.59 -14.07 -8.55
CA LEU A 292 4.65 -15.42 -7.98
C LEU A 292 4.90 -15.40 -6.47
N GLY A 293 5.81 -14.54 -6.01
CA GLY A 293 6.21 -14.47 -4.61
C GLY A 293 5.03 -14.13 -3.70
N LYS A 294 4.23 -13.13 -4.07
CA LYS A 294 2.99 -12.78 -3.32
C LYS A 294 2.01 -13.95 -3.26
N VAL A 295 1.73 -14.58 -4.39
CA VAL A 295 0.81 -15.73 -4.45
C VAL A 295 1.29 -16.88 -3.59
N ILE A 296 2.56 -17.28 -3.76
CA ILE A 296 3.15 -18.39 -3.02
C ILE A 296 3.20 -18.06 -1.53
N GLY A 297 3.73 -16.90 -1.17
CA GLY A 297 3.91 -16.48 0.22
C GLY A 297 2.59 -16.40 0.98
N ILE A 298 1.61 -15.68 0.44
CA ILE A 298 0.29 -15.53 1.05
C ILE A 298 -0.38 -16.89 1.24
N ASN A 299 -0.41 -17.73 0.20
CA ASN A 299 -1.12 -19.00 0.28
C ASN A 299 -0.38 -20.04 1.14
N LEU A 300 0.95 -20.10 1.08
CA LEU A 300 1.76 -21.02 1.87
C LEU A 300 1.62 -20.72 3.37
N PHE A 301 1.79 -19.46 3.77
CA PHE A 301 1.69 -19.08 5.18
C PHE A 301 0.25 -19.16 5.69
N SER A 302 -0.75 -18.85 4.86
CA SER A 302 -2.16 -19.11 5.19
C SER A 302 -2.42 -20.62 5.40
N PHE A 303 -1.86 -21.47 4.54
CA PHE A 303 -1.97 -22.92 4.70
C PHE A 303 -1.32 -23.41 6.00
N ILE A 304 -0.12 -22.90 6.34
CA ILE A 304 0.57 -23.22 7.58
C ILE A 304 -0.27 -22.80 8.79
N ALA A 305 -0.82 -21.57 8.80
CA ALA A 305 -1.65 -21.07 9.90
C ALA A 305 -2.91 -21.95 10.11
N ILE A 306 -3.57 -22.36 9.02
CA ILE A 306 -4.76 -23.23 9.08
C ILE A 306 -4.38 -24.64 9.54
N LYS A 307 -3.27 -25.21 9.05
CA LYS A 307 -2.80 -26.54 9.46
C LYS A 307 -2.43 -26.56 10.94
N LEU A 308 -1.88 -25.47 11.47
CA LEU A 308 -1.59 -25.30 12.91
C LEU A 308 -2.84 -24.97 13.74
N LYS A 309 -4.04 -24.91 13.12
CA LYS A 309 -5.32 -24.56 13.77
C LYS A 309 -5.33 -23.17 14.42
N LEU A 310 -4.49 -22.26 13.95
CA LEU A 310 -4.44 -20.88 14.42
C LEU A 310 -5.51 -20.00 13.76
N SER A 311 -5.98 -20.41 12.57
CA SER A 311 -6.99 -19.69 11.80
C SER A 311 -7.80 -20.62 10.91
N ASP A 312 -8.88 -20.09 10.33
CA ASP A 312 -9.74 -20.76 9.36
C ASP A 312 -9.75 -19.98 8.03
N LEU A 313 -10.10 -20.68 6.92
CA LEU A 313 -10.34 -19.98 5.64
C LEU A 313 -11.48 -18.97 5.78
N PRO A 314 -11.44 -17.84 5.04
CA PRO A 314 -12.54 -16.88 5.02
C PRO A 314 -13.86 -17.58 4.66
N LYS A 315 -14.94 -17.25 5.37
CA LYS A 315 -16.24 -17.90 5.21
C LYS A 315 -16.69 -17.92 3.76
N LYS A 316 -17.17 -19.06 3.27
CA LYS A 316 -17.65 -19.27 1.87
C LYS A 316 -16.56 -19.09 0.81
N SER A 317 -15.27 -19.10 1.17
CA SER A 317 -14.14 -19.08 0.24
C SER A 317 -13.56 -20.48 0.00
N ASN A 318 -12.67 -20.57 -0.98
CA ASN A 318 -11.86 -21.73 -1.28
C ASN A 318 -10.43 -21.32 -1.66
N TRP A 319 -9.50 -22.28 -1.74
CA TRP A 319 -8.09 -22.03 -2.04
C TRP A 319 -7.89 -21.33 -3.40
N SER A 320 -8.70 -21.64 -4.41
CA SER A 320 -8.59 -20.97 -5.71
C SER A 320 -8.93 -19.48 -5.61
N GLN A 321 -9.86 -19.09 -4.73
CA GLN A 321 -10.16 -17.68 -4.46
C GLN A 321 -9.06 -17.01 -3.64
N MET A 322 -8.37 -17.75 -2.76
CA MET A 322 -7.19 -17.26 -2.03
C MET A 322 -6.03 -17.04 -2.99
N ILE A 323 -5.80 -17.91 -3.97
CA ILE A 323 -4.83 -17.70 -5.06
C ILE A 323 -5.17 -16.44 -5.84
N GLY A 324 -6.45 -16.23 -6.20
CA GLY A 324 -6.89 -15.00 -6.86
C GLY A 324 -6.68 -13.74 -6.02
N ALA A 325 -6.92 -13.80 -4.72
CA ALA A 325 -6.60 -12.71 -3.79
C ALA A 325 -5.09 -12.46 -3.70
N GLY A 326 -4.28 -13.53 -3.67
CA GLY A 326 -2.82 -13.44 -3.70
C GLY A 326 -2.28 -12.79 -4.97
N LEU A 327 -2.88 -13.09 -6.14
CA LEU A 327 -2.56 -12.41 -7.40
C LEU A 327 -2.87 -10.91 -7.31
N LEU A 328 -4.05 -10.53 -6.80
CA LEU A 328 -4.40 -9.12 -6.63
C LEU A 328 -3.49 -8.42 -5.62
N ALA A 329 -3.04 -9.10 -4.57
CA ALA A 329 -2.04 -8.59 -3.64
C ALA A 329 -0.67 -8.38 -4.29
N GLY A 330 -0.38 -9.05 -5.42
CA GLY A 330 0.81 -8.81 -6.25
C GLY A 330 0.80 -7.50 -7.03
N ILE A 331 -0.27 -6.71 -6.95
CA ILE A 331 -0.31 -5.35 -7.49
C ILE A 331 0.45 -4.44 -6.51
N GLY A 332 1.72 -4.21 -6.77
CA GLY A 332 2.56 -3.38 -5.90
C GLY A 332 2.49 -1.89 -6.20
N PHE A 333 2.26 -1.54 -7.45
CA PHE A 333 2.16 -0.23 -8.09
C PHE A 333 2.70 0.95 -7.24
N THR A 334 1.83 1.82 -6.67
CA THR A 334 2.26 3.05 -5.98
C THR A 334 3.17 2.76 -4.78
N MET A 335 2.88 1.73 -4.00
CA MET A 335 3.67 1.38 -2.83
C MET A 335 5.03 0.77 -3.21
N SER A 336 5.09 -0.10 -4.22
CA SER A 336 6.36 -0.61 -4.74
C SER A 336 7.20 0.49 -5.38
N ILE A 337 6.58 1.43 -6.12
CA ILE A 337 7.28 2.61 -6.66
C ILE A 337 7.84 3.47 -5.53
N PHE A 338 7.06 3.71 -4.48
CA PHE A 338 7.53 4.46 -3.31
C PHE A 338 8.76 3.82 -2.68
N ILE A 339 8.75 2.51 -2.47
CA ILE A 339 9.93 1.79 -1.93
C ILE A 339 11.10 1.84 -2.93
N ALA A 340 10.87 1.76 -4.24
CA ALA A 340 11.94 1.88 -5.24
C ALA A 340 12.62 3.26 -5.21
N LEU A 341 11.85 4.33 -5.03
CA LEU A 341 12.40 5.68 -4.86
C LEU A 341 13.30 5.79 -3.62
N LEU A 342 12.93 5.10 -2.53
CA LEU A 342 13.72 5.07 -1.31
C LEU A 342 14.98 4.21 -1.44
N SER A 343 14.82 3.03 -2.07
CA SER A 343 15.92 2.05 -2.22
C SER A 343 17.06 2.57 -3.09
N TYR A 344 16.74 3.41 -4.07
CA TYR A 344 17.71 3.89 -5.08
C TYR A 344 17.75 5.41 -5.17
N LYS A 345 17.72 6.08 -4.00
CA LYS A 345 17.80 7.54 -3.91
C LYS A 345 19.05 8.06 -4.66
N GLY A 346 18.85 9.00 -5.59
CA GLY A 346 19.93 9.55 -6.41
C GLY A 346 20.31 8.73 -7.65
N HIS A 347 19.73 7.54 -7.88
CA HIS A 347 19.98 6.69 -9.03
C HIS A 347 18.75 6.61 -9.94
N THR A 348 18.48 7.67 -10.68
CA THR A 348 17.24 7.83 -11.50
C THR A 348 17.07 6.71 -12.54
N GLU A 349 18.16 6.22 -13.15
CA GLU A 349 18.09 5.14 -14.14
C GLU A 349 17.58 3.83 -13.51
N ILE A 350 18.12 3.45 -12.34
CA ILE A 350 17.68 2.25 -11.61
C ILE A 350 16.22 2.43 -11.13
N GLN A 351 15.85 3.63 -10.70
CA GLN A 351 14.47 3.92 -10.34
C GLN A 351 13.51 3.73 -11.52
N ASP A 352 13.87 4.20 -12.72
CA ASP A 352 13.03 4.09 -13.91
C ASP A 352 12.88 2.65 -14.38
N GLU A 353 13.96 1.85 -14.34
CA GLU A 353 13.90 0.40 -14.58
C GLU A 353 12.99 -0.31 -13.56
N ALA A 354 13.14 0.02 -12.26
CA ALA A 354 12.30 -0.53 -11.21
C ALA A 354 10.82 -0.19 -11.44
N LYS A 355 10.50 1.09 -11.71
CA LYS A 355 9.13 1.55 -11.97
C LYS A 355 8.51 0.82 -13.16
N PHE A 356 9.27 0.63 -14.24
CA PHE A 356 8.80 -0.08 -15.42
C PHE A 356 8.50 -1.56 -15.11
N ALA A 357 9.41 -2.26 -14.42
CA ALA A 357 9.19 -3.63 -13.97
C ALA A 357 7.98 -3.77 -13.02
N ILE A 358 7.79 -2.80 -12.10
CA ILE A 358 6.65 -2.75 -11.18
C ILE A 358 5.32 -2.57 -11.95
N LEU A 359 5.28 -1.69 -12.95
CA LEU A 359 4.09 -1.48 -13.77
C LEU A 359 3.69 -2.75 -14.52
N VAL A 360 4.67 -3.42 -15.17
CA VAL A 360 4.46 -4.68 -15.88
C VAL A 360 3.97 -5.77 -14.91
N ALA A 361 4.63 -5.95 -13.77
CA ALA A 361 4.25 -6.92 -12.77
C ALA A 361 2.83 -6.66 -12.22
N SER A 362 2.51 -5.40 -11.92
CA SER A 362 1.19 -5.00 -11.42
C SER A 362 0.09 -5.25 -12.45
N ALA A 363 0.36 -4.98 -13.73
CA ALA A 363 -0.57 -5.31 -14.81
C ALA A 363 -0.81 -6.82 -14.92
N ILE A 364 0.25 -7.63 -14.93
CA ILE A 364 0.15 -9.10 -14.98
C ILE A 364 -0.66 -9.61 -13.79
N SER A 365 -0.34 -9.16 -12.57
CA SER A 365 -1.03 -9.55 -11.33
C SER A 365 -2.50 -9.17 -11.34
N GLY A 366 -2.81 -7.94 -11.74
CA GLY A 366 -4.17 -7.42 -11.80
C GLY A 366 -5.04 -8.17 -12.80
N PHE A 367 -4.56 -8.35 -14.05
CA PHE A 367 -5.27 -9.10 -15.08
C PHE A 367 -5.45 -10.57 -14.69
N SER A 368 -4.38 -11.24 -14.24
CA SER A 368 -4.43 -12.65 -13.84
C SER A 368 -5.39 -12.88 -12.68
N GLY A 369 -5.34 -12.04 -11.64
CA GLY A 369 -6.23 -12.10 -10.48
C GLY A 369 -7.69 -11.85 -10.86
N TYR A 370 -7.97 -10.82 -11.67
CA TYR A 370 -9.31 -10.52 -12.17
C TYR A 370 -9.91 -11.68 -12.98
N PHE A 371 -9.16 -12.20 -13.96
CA PHE A 371 -9.67 -13.28 -14.83
C PHE A 371 -9.86 -14.58 -14.05
N LEU A 372 -8.92 -14.94 -13.16
CA LEU A 372 -9.07 -16.14 -12.32
C LEU A 372 -10.33 -16.05 -11.46
N LEU A 373 -10.52 -14.96 -10.71
CA LEU A 373 -11.70 -14.78 -9.87
C LEU A 373 -13.01 -14.73 -10.67
N LYS A 374 -12.99 -14.15 -11.87
CA LYS A 374 -14.15 -14.11 -12.77
C LYS A 374 -14.54 -15.51 -13.30
N LEU A 375 -13.55 -16.34 -13.65
CA LEU A 375 -13.78 -17.72 -14.11
C LEU A 375 -14.34 -18.61 -12.99
N LEU A 376 -13.80 -18.48 -11.78
CA LEU A 376 -14.29 -19.24 -10.62
C LEU A 376 -15.75 -18.88 -10.28
N ALA A 377 -16.15 -17.64 -10.47
CA ALA A 377 -17.52 -17.19 -10.26
C ALA A 377 -18.50 -17.81 -11.26
N LYS A 378 -18.14 -17.90 -12.56
CA LYS A 378 -18.96 -18.54 -13.60
C LYS A 378 -19.22 -20.01 -13.29
N LYS A 379 -18.19 -20.75 -12.82
CA LYS A 379 -18.30 -22.17 -12.47
C LYS A 379 -19.30 -22.44 -11.34
N LYS A 380 -19.43 -21.50 -10.39
CA LYS A 380 -20.36 -21.62 -9.26
C LYS A 380 -21.84 -21.42 -9.67
N ILE A 381 -22.10 -20.53 -10.62
CA ILE A 381 -23.44 -20.27 -11.16
C ILE A 381 -23.96 -21.48 -11.95
N SER A 382 -23.12 -22.09 -12.79
CA SER A 382 -23.53 -23.27 -13.60
C SER A 382 -23.85 -24.50 -12.77
N VAL A 383 -23.23 -24.66 -11.58
CA VAL A 383 -23.52 -25.81 -10.67
C VAL A 383 -24.80 -25.57 -9.86
N SER A 384 -25.19 -24.33 -9.58
CA SER A 384 -26.48 -24.03 -8.92
C SER A 384 -27.65 -24.21 -9.86
N ASP A 385 -27.51 -23.82 -11.13
CA ASP A 385 -28.53 -24.00 -12.16
C ASP A 385 -28.82 -25.51 -12.49
N TYR A 386 -27.80 -26.36 -12.28
CA TYR A 386 -27.95 -27.82 -12.42
C TYR A 386 -28.66 -28.47 -11.21
N LYS A 387 -28.59 -27.86 -10.02
CA LYS A 387 -29.24 -28.39 -8.80
C LYS A 387 -30.69 -27.92 -8.61
N GLU A 388 -31.12 -26.86 -9.27
CA GLU A 388 -32.52 -26.38 -9.26
C GLU A 388 -33.37 -27.06 -10.33
N ASN A 389 -32.77 -27.84 -11.27
CA ASN A 389 -33.46 -28.58 -12.34
C ASN A 389 -33.51 -30.12 -12.11
N ILE A 390 -33.19 -30.60 -10.91
CA ILE A 390 -33.35 -31.97 -10.41
C ILE A 390 -34.25 -31.94 -9.16
#